data_471fb1efb63dd0394e249bfc96cb87af
#
_entry.id   471fb1efb63dd0394e249bfc96cb87af
#
_cell.length_a   1.000
_cell.length_b   1.000
_cell.length_c   1.000
_cell.angle_alpha   90.00
_cell.angle_beta   90.00
_cell.angle_gamma   90.00
#
_symmetry.space_group_name_H-M   'P 1'
#
loop_
_entity.id
_entity.type
_entity.pdbx_description
1 polymer ?
#
loop_
_entity_poly.entity_id
_entity_poly.type
_entity_poly.pdbx_seq_one_letter_code
_entity_poly.pdbx_strand_id
1 'polypeptide(L)'
;MEAESIPSLSPLIEGADQWGELLALLPLLVALEAVLSADNAIALAAISRSLRTPALQGQALNLGLALALVFRLGLIAAASWVLDFWPLQLAAAGYLLWLSGSNLLPRWFRSHAGDPEVAADAAPEAETSAPTDRPLLAVVATLAVTDLAFSIDSVAAAVAVSDNLLLVMAGGVIGVIALRLTSALFIRWLAVFRHLEAAGYLAVGLVGVRLVLRLVAPQLVPPEWGLLLLVALLFLWGFSARNPAADPAEINS
;
A
#
# COMPACT_ATOMS: atom_id res chain seq x y z
N MET A 1 55.60 21.63 -30.93
CA MET A 1 55.35 20.54 -29.95
C MET A 1 54.02 20.89 -29.29
N GLU A 2 52.92 20.40 -29.85
CA GLU A 2 51.60 20.53 -29.24
C GLU A 2 51.54 19.55 -28.06
N ALA A 3 51.33 20.09 -26.87
CA ALA A 3 51.06 19.27 -25.71
C ALA A 3 49.68 18.59 -25.94
N GLU A 4 49.68 17.28 -26.22
CA GLU A 4 48.47 16.47 -26.20
C GLU A 4 47.81 16.67 -24.83
N SER A 5 46.65 17.32 -24.84
CA SER A 5 45.80 17.46 -23.67
C SER A 5 45.36 16.07 -23.23
N ILE A 6 45.85 15.62 -22.10
CA ILE A 6 45.41 14.41 -21.44
C ILE A 6 43.89 14.54 -21.26
N PRO A 7 43.08 13.58 -21.77
CA PRO A 7 41.64 13.61 -21.55
C PRO A 7 41.36 13.75 -20.04
N SER A 8 40.60 14.78 -19.66
CA SER A 8 40.31 15.03 -18.26
C SER A 8 39.60 13.82 -17.67
N LEU A 9 40.09 13.30 -16.55
CA LEU A 9 39.49 12.21 -15.80
C LEU A 9 38.16 12.62 -15.11
N SER A 10 37.85 13.94 -15.16
CA SER A 10 36.61 14.48 -14.53
C SER A 10 35.32 13.73 -14.88
N PRO A 11 35.02 13.37 -16.16
CA PRO A 11 33.78 12.66 -16.45
C PRO A 11 33.74 11.22 -15.87
N LEU A 12 34.92 10.61 -15.66
CA LEU A 12 34.98 9.28 -15.00
C LEU A 12 34.80 9.40 -13.49
N ILE A 13 35.33 10.45 -12.88
CA ILE A 13 35.19 10.72 -11.45
C ILE A 13 33.76 11.14 -11.15
N GLU A 14 33.16 12.05 -11.92
CA GLU A 14 31.76 12.44 -11.82
C GLU A 14 30.80 11.25 -11.99
N GLY A 15 31.10 10.34 -12.94
CA GLY A 15 30.37 9.10 -13.11
C GLY A 15 30.49 8.17 -11.89
N ALA A 16 31.70 8.02 -11.33
CA ALA A 16 31.93 7.19 -10.15
C ALA A 16 31.21 7.73 -8.89
N ASP A 17 31.22 9.06 -8.70
CA ASP A 17 30.51 9.71 -7.60
C ASP A 17 28.99 9.54 -7.72
N GLN A 18 28.41 9.66 -8.94
CA GLN A 18 27.00 9.40 -9.19
C GLN A 18 26.61 7.94 -8.88
N TRP A 19 27.46 6.98 -9.29
CA TRP A 19 27.19 5.56 -8.95
C TRP A 19 27.30 5.29 -7.45
N GLY A 20 28.24 5.97 -6.76
CA GLY A 20 28.38 5.89 -5.30
C GLY A 20 27.11 6.38 -4.58
N GLU A 21 26.57 7.52 -5.00
CA GLU A 21 25.31 8.08 -4.48
C GLU A 21 24.13 7.15 -4.78
N LEU A 22 24.01 6.65 -6.01
CA LEU A 22 22.95 5.70 -6.40
C LEU A 22 22.99 4.43 -5.54
N LEU A 23 24.18 3.86 -5.32
CA LEU A 23 24.34 2.65 -4.51
C LEU A 23 24.04 2.88 -3.02
N ALA A 24 24.23 4.09 -2.51
CA ALA A 24 23.94 4.45 -1.13
C ALA A 24 22.45 4.78 -0.92
N LEU A 25 21.82 5.51 -1.85
CA LEU A 25 20.42 5.96 -1.73
C LEU A 25 19.40 4.88 -2.12
N LEU A 26 19.72 3.98 -3.06
CA LEU A 26 18.79 2.94 -3.50
C LEU A 26 18.34 2.02 -2.35
N PRO A 27 19.21 1.47 -1.49
CA PRO A 27 18.77 0.70 -0.33
C PRO A 27 17.90 1.49 0.63
N LEU A 28 18.19 2.78 0.81
CA LEU A 28 17.39 3.66 1.66
C LEU A 28 15.98 3.85 1.08
N LEU A 29 15.87 4.13 -0.23
CA LEU A 29 14.59 4.25 -0.92
C LEU A 29 13.80 2.95 -0.89
N VAL A 30 14.45 1.80 -1.10
CA VAL A 30 13.81 0.49 -1.02
C VAL A 30 13.33 0.20 0.40
N ALA A 31 14.12 0.52 1.42
CA ALA A 31 13.73 0.36 2.81
C ALA A 31 12.55 1.27 3.16
N LEU A 32 12.58 2.54 2.75
CA LEU A 32 11.50 3.49 2.92
C LEU A 32 10.21 2.97 2.27
N GLU A 33 10.28 2.54 1.02
CA GLU A 33 9.15 1.99 0.27
C GLU A 33 8.60 0.72 0.94
N ALA A 34 9.47 -0.20 1.36
CA ALA A 34 9.05 -1.44 2.04
C ALA A 34 8.31 -1.15 3.36
N VAL A 35 8.76 -0.15 4.10
CA VAL A 35 8.14 0.27 5.37
C VAL A 35 6.80 0.95 5.11
N LEU A 36 6.72 1.88 4.13
CA LEU A 36 5.49 2.59 3.75
C LEU A 36 4.48 1.69 3.01
N SER A 37 4.91 0.52 2.53
CA SER A 37 4.04 -0.42 1.79
C SER A 37 3.55 -1.58 2.65
N ALA A 38 3.91 -1.66 3.93
CA ALA A 38 3.51 -2.79 4.78
C ALA A 38 2.00 -2.81 5.06
N ASP A 39 1.40 -1.65 5.31
CA ASP A 39 -0.04 -1.46 5.45
C ASP A 39 -0.78 -1.65 4.12
N ASN A 40 -0.19 -1.18 3.01
CA ASN A 40 -0.73 -1.38 1.67
C ASN A 40 -0.84 -2.87 1.33
N ALA A 41 0.18 -3.67 1.70
CA ALA A 41 0.20 -5.10 1.45
C ALA A 41 -0.99 -5.83 2.08
N ILE A 42 -1.38 -5.47 3.29
CA ILE A 42 -2.54 -6.06 3.98
C ILE A 42 -3.85 -5.63 3.30
N ALA A 43 -4.00 -4.36 2.94
CA ALA A 43 -5.17 -3.86 2.23
C ALA A 43 -5.37 -4.59 0.89
N LEU A 44 -4.29 -4.71 0.09
CA LEU A 44 -4.33 -5.41 -1.19
C LEU A 44 -4.60 -6.92 -1.02
N ALA A 45 -4.02 -7.54 0.01
CA ALA A 45 -4.32 -8.92 0.36
C ALA A 45 -5.79 -9.11 0.74
N ALA A 46 -6.35 -8.23 1.55
CA ALA A 46 -7.77 -8.27 1.95
C ALA A 46 -8.71 -8.09 0.74
N ILE A 47 -8.43 -7.14 -0.15
CA ILE A 47 -9.19 -6.93 -1.40
C ILE A 47 -9.13 -8.18 -2.28
N SER A 48 -7.95 -8.80 -2.47
CA SER A 48 -7.78 -9.96 -3.32
C SER A 48 -8.52 -11.19 -2.81
N ARG A 49 -8.70 -11.32 -1.49
CA ARG A 49 -9.45 -12.41 -0.85
C ARG A 49 -10.95 -12.42 -1.17
N SER A 50 -11.49 -11.36 -1.76
CA SER A 50 -12.85 -11.37 -2.28
C SER A 50 -13.05 -12.37 -3.43
N LEU A 51 -11.97 -12.88 -4.04
CA LEU A 51 -12.01 -13.92 -5.05
C LEU A 51 -11.96 -15.32 -4.42
N ARG A 52 -12.74 -16.26 -4.98
CA ARG A 52 -12.97 -17.59 -4.41
C ARG A 52 -11.74 -18.51 -4.42
N THR A 53 -10.88 -18.40 -5.42
CA THR A 53 -9.76 -19.34 -5.59
C THR A 53 -8.41 -18.67 -5.40
N PRO A 54 -7.44 -19.34 -4.76
CA PRO A 54 -6.08 -18.80 -4.59
C PRO A 54 -5.41 -18.44 -5.93
N ALA A 55 -5.72 -19.20 -6.99
CA ALA A 55 -5.21 -18.91 -8.33
C ALA A 55 -5.72 -17.54 -8.85
N LEU A 56 -7.01 -17.24 -8.71
CA LEU A 56 -7.59 -15.95 -9.09
C LEU A 56 -7.07 -14.82 -8.21
N GLN A 57 -6.88 -15.05 -6.91
CA GLN A 57 -6.29 -14.06 -6.00
C GLN A 57 -4.87 -13.70 -6.45
N GLY A 58 -4.06 -14.70 -6.79
CA GLY A 58 -2.70 -14.50 -7.33
C GLY A 58 -2.70 -13.76 -8.67
N GLN A 59 -3.62 -14.09 -9.58
CA GLN A 59 -3.78 -13.40 -10.87
C GLN A 59 -4.22 -11.96 -10.68
N ALA A 60 -5.19 -11.70 -9.80
CA ALA A 60 -5.65 -10.35 -9.49
C ALA A 60 -4.51 -9.48 -8.93
N LEU A 61 -3.72 -10.01 -8.00
CA LEU A 61 -2.54 -9.31 -7.48
C LEU A 61 -1.51 -9.03 -8.58
N ASN A 62 -1.21 -10.00 -9.44
CA ASN A 62 -0.23 -9.80 -10.51
C ASN A 62 -0.68 -8.72 -11.48
N LEU A 63 -1.92 -8.79 -11.96
CA LEU A 63 -2.47 -7.82 -12.91
C LEU A 63 -2.69 -6.46 -12.26
N GLY A 64 -3.24 -6.43 -11.04
CA GLY A 64 -3.49 -5.21 -10.29
C GLY A 64 -2.19 -4.45 -10.00
N LEU A 65 -1.16 -5.13 -9.51
CA LEU A 65 0.13 -4.52 -9.23
C LEU A 65 0.92 -4.16 -10.50
N ALA A 66 0.76 -4.91 -11.60
CA ALA A 66 1.35 -4.52 -12.88
C ALA A 66 0.74 -3.20 -13.39
N LEU A 67 -0.59 -3.05 -13.30
CA LEU A 67 -1.28 -1.81 -13.64
C LEU A 67 -0.91 -0.68 -12.66
N ALA A 68 -0.86 -0.98 -11.37
CA ALA A 68 -0.42 -0.05 -10.33
C ALA A 68 1.01 0.45 -10.57
N LEU A 69 1.93 -0.42 -11.00
CA LEU A 69 3.28 -0.03 -11.36
C LEU A 69 3.31 1.01 -12.49
N VAL A 70 2.50 0.80 -13.53
CA VAL A 70 2.39 1.78 -14.63
C VAL A 70 1.91 3.13 -14.10
N PHE A 71 0.89 3.15 -13.25
CA PHE A 71 0.39 4.38 -12.62
C PHE A 71 1.44 5.02 -11.72
N ARG A 72 2.15 4.24 -10.91
CA ARG A 72 3.21 4.72 -10.03
C ARG A 72 4.37 5.35 -10.80
N LEU A 73 4.84 4.71 -11.87
CA LEU A 73 5.87 5.29 -12.74
C LEU A 73 5.39 6.58 -13.41
N GLY A 74 4.12 6.64 -13.80
CA GLY A 74 3.49 7.87 -14.29
C GLY A 74 3.43 8.97 -13.23
N LEU A 75 3.07 8.64 -11.98
CA LEU A 75 3.09 9.58 -10.86
C LEU A 75 4.50 10.10 -10.57
N ILE A 76 5.52 9.24 -10.58
CA ILE A 76 6.92 9.64 -10.40
C ILE A 76 7.35 10.59 -11.51
N ALA A 77 7.05 10.26 -12.77
CA ALA A 77 7.39 11.10 -13.91
C ALA A 77 6.68 12.47 -13.89
N ALA A 78 5.49 12.54 -13.31
CA ALA A 78 4.69 13.76 -13.19
C ALA A 78 4.70 14.32 -11.75
N ALA A 79 5.67 13.92 -10.90
CA ALA A 79 5.62 14.17 -9.46
C ALA A 79 5.47 15.66 -9.11
N SER A 80 6.22 16.54 -9.77
CA SER A 80 6.14 17.98 -9.53
C SER A 80 4.74 18.54 -9.73
N TRP A 81 4.03 18.11 -10.78
CA TRP A 81 2.67 18.54 -11.04
C TRP A 81 1.65 17.87 -10.11
N VAL A 82 1.81 16.57 -9.85
CA VAL A 82 0.89 15.77 -9.02
C VAL A 82 0.92 16.23 -7.57
N LEU A 83 2.11 16.56 -7.04
CA LEU A 83 2.26 16.99 -5.65
C LEU A 83 1.68 18.39 -5.40
N ASP A 84 1.65 19.24 -6.42
CA ASP A 84 1.00 20.56 -6.35
C ASP A 84 -0.51 20.50 -6.58
N PHE A 85 -1.02 19.39 -7.15
CA PHE A 85 -2.44 19.27 -7.49
C PHE A 85 -3.25 18.68 -6.32
N TRP A 86 -3.60 19.54 -5.36
CA TRP A 86 -4.35 19.18 -4.15
C TRP A 86 -5.66 18.39 -4.38
N PRO A 87 -6.45 18.58 -5.51
CA PRO A 87 -7.67 17.81 -5.69
C PRO A 87 -7.43 16.30 -5.85
N LEU A 88 -6.32 15.91 -6.47
CA LEU A 88 -5.94 14.50 -6.60
C LEU A 88 -5.60 13.88 -5.24
N GLN A 89 -4.85 14.62 -4.42
CA GLN A 89 -4.52 14.18 -3.05
C GLN A 89 -5.79 14.03 -2.20
N LEU A 90 -6.73 14.97 -2.32
CA LEU A 90 -8.02 14.90 -1.61
C LEU A 90 -8.88 13.73 -2.11
N ALA A 91 -8.92 13.47 -3.42
CA ALA A 91 -9.64 12.34 -3.99
C ALA A 91 -9.06 11.00 -3.49
N ALA A 92 -7.73 10.87 -3.46
CA ALA A 92 -7.06 9.70 -2.91
C ALA A 92 -7.36 9.50 -1.42
N ALA A 93 -7.26 10.57 -0.62
CA ALA A 93 -7.59 10.53 0.81
C ALA A 93 -9.05 10.12 1.04
N GLY A 94 -9.99 10.73 0.30
CA GLY A 94 -11.41 10.40 0.34
C GLY A 94 -11.69 8.93 -0.02
N TYR A 95 -11.02 8.42 -1.05
CA TYR A 95 -11.11 7.02 -1.45
C TYR A 95 -10.61 6.07 -0.35
N LEU A 96 -9.45 6.35 0.26
CA LEU A 96 -8.90 5.51 1.34
C LEU A 96 -9.80 5.52 2.58
N LEU A 97 -10.33 6.68 2.96
CA LEU A 97 -11.28 6.81 4.07
C LEU A 97 -12.59 6.06 3.77
N TRP A 98 -13.09 6.16 2.55
CA TRP A 98 -14.27 5.41 2.12
C TRP A 98 -14.00 3.90 2.14
N LEU A 99 -12.85 3.46 1.63
CA LEU A 99 -12.47 2.04 1.63
C LEU A 99 -12.35 1.49 3.05
N SER A 100 -11.70 2.23 3.95
CA SER A 100 -11.59 1.88 5.37
C SER A 100 -12.97 1.84 6.03
N GLY A 101 -13.76 2.90 5.90
CA GLY A 101 -15.08 3.03 6.52
C GLY A 101 -16.06 1.96 6.03
N SER A 102 -16.15 1.73 4.72
CA SER A 102 -17.07 0.75 4.14
C SER A 102 -16.81 -0.69 4.61
N ASN A 103 -15.56 -1.01 4.96
CA ASN A 103 -15.21 -2.34 5.46
C ASN A 103 -15.27 -2.46 6.99
N LEU A 104 -15.06 -1.37 7.75
CA LEU A 104 -15.05 -1.39 9.22
C LEU A 104 -16.41 -1.14 9.84
N LEU A 105 -17.19 -0.16 9.32
CA LEU A 105 -18.48 0.23 9.88
C LEU A 105 -19.48 -0.93 10.01
N PRO A 106 -19.71 -1.77 8.98
CA PRO A 106 -20.63 -2.89 9.09
C PRO A 106 -20.22 -3.92 10.15
N ARG A 107 -18.93 -4.09 10.39
CA ARG A 107 -18.39 -4.99 11.42
C ARG A 107 -18.61 -4.41 12.82
N TRP A 108 -18.41 -3.11 12.97
CA TRP A 108 -18.55 -2.42 14.24
C TRP A 108 -20.01 -2.38 14.71
N PHE A 109 -20.93 -2.07 13.80
CA PHE A 109 -22.37 -2.07 14.11
C PHE A 109 -22.88 -3.47 14.49
N ARG A 110 -22.45 -4.53 13.80
CA ARG A 110 -22.82 -5.92 14.16
C ARG A 110 -22.25 -6.36 15.50
N SER A 111 -21.08 -5.88 15.88
CA SER A 111 -20.46 -6.21 17.16
C SER A 111 -21.17 -5.55 18.36
N HIS A 112 -21.92 -4.48 18.14
CA HIS A 112 -22.62 -3.74 19.20
C HIS A 112 -24.13 -3.97 19.20
N ALA A 113 -24.71 -4.55 18.16
CA ALA A 113 -26.10 -5.01 18.13
C ALA A 113 -26.19 -6.36 18.85
N GLY A 114 -26.41 -6.29 20.13
CA GLY A 114 -26.42 -7.46 21.03
C GLY A 114 -27.63 -8.37 20.93
N ASP A 115 -28.35 -8.44 19.80
CA ASP A 115 -29.44 -9.41 19.58
C ASP A 115 -29.45 -9.93 18.13
N PRO A 116 -29.35 -11.26 17.93
CA PRO A 116 -29.30 -11.86 16.60
C PRO A 116 -30.62 -11.92 15.85
N GLU A 117 -31.77 -11.63 16.49
CA GLU A 117 -33.08 -11.99 15.96
C GLU A 117 -33.85 -10.88 15.21
N VAL A 118 -33.45 -9.62 15.26
CA VAL A 118 -34.23 -8.50 14.68
C VAL A 118 -33.62 -7.85 13.44
N ALA A 119 -32.45 -8.27 13.01
CA ALA A 119 -31.71 -7.63 11.91
C ALA A 119 -31.85 -8.31 10.53
N ALA A 120 -32.77 -9.28 10.39
CA ALA A 120 -32.90 -10.06 9.15
C ALA A 120 -33.64 -9.35 8.01
N ASP A 121 -34.45 -8.29 8.29
CA ASP A 121 -35.37 -7.74 7.29
C ASP A 121 -35.09 -6.31 6.80
N ALA A 122 -34.00 -5.65 7.18
CA ALA A 122 -33.82 -4.23 6.85
C ALA A 122 -32.40 -3.80 6.46
N ALA A 123 -31.51 -4.69 6.03
CA ALA A 123 -30.21 -4.27 5.52
C ALA A 123 -30.10 -4.61 4.02
N PRO A 124 -29.73 -3.63 3.14
CA PRO A 124 -29.18 -4.01 1.85
C PRO A 124 -27.94 -4.82 2.13
N GLU A 125 -27.85 -6.00 1.54
CA GLU A 125 -26.78 -6.99 1.70
C GLU A 125 -25.40 -6.37 1.53
N ALA A 126 -24.85 -5.80 2.60
CA ALA A 126 -23.41 -5.56 2.73
C ALA A 126 -22.80 -6.93 3.06
N GLU A 127 -22.49 -7.65 2.01
CA GLU A 127 -21.99 -9.01 1.99
C GLU A 127 -20.82 -9.18 2.97
N THR A 128 -21.10 -9.88 4.06
CA THR A 128 -20.13 -10.62 4.85
C THR A 128 -19.35 -11.50 3.88
N SER A 129 -18.06 -11.33 3.78
CA SER A 129 -16.99 -12.11 3.14
C SER A 129 -17.29 -13.58 2.72
N ALA A 130 -18.49 -13.88 2.23
CA ALA A 130 -18.69 -15.01 1.35
C ALA A 130 -17.98 -14.66 0.03
N PRO A 131 -17.24 -15.59 -0.59
CA PRO A 131 -16.59 -15.35 -1.88
C PRO A 131 -17.65 -14.95 -2.90
N THR A 132 -17.78 -13.66 -3.12
CA THR A 132 -18.73 -13.10 -4.08
C THR A 132 -18.14 -13.32 -5.46
N ASP A 133 -18.98 -13.60 -6.47
CA ASP A 133 -18.57 -13.66 -7.87
C ASP A 133 -18.22 -12.27 -8.43
N ARG A 134 -17.32 -11.56 -7.75
CA ARG A 134 -16.79 -10.30 -8.27
C ARG A 134 -15.98 -10.61 -9.51
N PRO A 135 -16.22 -9.92 -10.63
CA PRO A 135 -15.43 -10.13 -11.83
C PRO A 135 -13.96 -9.78 -11.53
N LEU A 136 -13.05 -10.64 -12.00
CA LEU A 136 -11.61 -10.47 -11.82
C LEU A 136 -11.16 -9.04 -12.14
N LEU A 137 -11.67 -8.45 -13.23
CA LEU A 137 -11.35 -7.09 -13.66
C LEU A 137 -11.74 -6.03 -12.64
N ALA A 138 -12.87 -6.19 -11.94
CA ALA A 138 -13.28 -5.24 -10.90
C ALA A 138 -12.31 -5.29 -9.71
N VAL A 139 -11.87 -6.48 -9.32
CA VAL A 139 -10.86 -6.64 -8.25
C VAL A 139 -9.52 -6.07 -8.68
N VAL A 140 -9.07 -6.34 -9.91
CA VAL A 140 -7.84 -5.77 -10.49
C VAL A 140 -7.89 -4.24 -10.49
N ALA A 141 -9.00 -3.65 -10.95
CA ALA A 141 -9.18 -2.20 -10.95
C ALA A 141 -9.15 -1.63 -9.52
N THR A 142 -9.83 -2.28 -8.57
CA THR A 142 -9.81 -1.87 -7.16
C THR A 142 -8.39 -1.92 -6.59
N LEU A 143 -7.64 -3.00 -6.84
CA LEU A 143 -6.25 -3.12 -6.41
C LEU A 143 -5.38 -2.00 -6.99
N ALA A 144 -5.50 -1.73 -8.29
CA ALA A 144 -4.71 -0.70 -8.95
C ALA A 144 -5.04 0.72 -8.45
N VAL A 145 -6.32 1.04 -8.25
CA VAL A 145 -6.75 2.34 -7.71
C VAL A 145 -6.34 2.49 -6.24
N THR A 146 -6.41 1.42 -5.46
CA THR A 146 -5.98 1.44 -4.06
C THR A 146 -4.47 1.70 -3.97
N ASP A 147 -3.64 0.98 -4.74
CA ASP A 147 -2.19 1.22 -4.77
C ASP A 147 -1.85 2.61 -5.32
N LEU A 148 -2.58 3.09 -6.33
CA LEU A 148 -2.43 4.46 -6.82
C LEU A 148 -2.66 5.50 -5.72
N ALA A 149 -3.70 5.34 -4.91
CA ALA A 149 -4.01 6.25 -3.81
C ALA A 149 -2.90 6.27 -2.73
N PHE A 150 -2.34 5.11 -2.39
CA PHE A 150 -1.18 5.00 -1.51
C PHE A 150 0.10 5.57 -2.13
N SER A 151 0.27 5.39 -3.44
CA SER A 151 1.47 5.83 -4.17
C SER A 151 1.68 7.34 -4.14
N ILE A 152 0.63 8.13 -3.94
CA ILE A 152 0.75 9.60 -3.85
C ILE A 152 1.64 10.00 -2.66
N ASP A 153 1.48 9.35 -1.50
CA ASP A 153 2.29 9.65 -0.32
C ASP A 153 3.71 9.08 -0.43
N SER A 154 3.87 7.85 -0.91
CA SER A 154 5.18 7.21 -1.08
C SER A 154 6.02 7.91 -2.16
N VAL A 155 5.43 8.34 -3.27
CA VAL A 155 6.12 9.11 -4.31
C VAL A 155 6.56 10.48 -3.76
N ALA A 156 5.71 11.15 -2.96
CA ALA A 156 6.10 12.40 -2.31
C ALA A 156 7.31 12.22 -1.39
N ALA A 157 7.33 11.13 -0.59
CA ALA A 157 8.46 10.82 0.27
C ALA A 157 9.72 10.47 -0.53
N ALA A 158 9.60 9.69 -1.59
CA ALA A 158 10.74 9.28 -2.42
C ALA A 158 11.41 10.45 -3.15
N VAL A 159 10.61 11.37 -3.73
CA VAL A 159 11.11 12.57 -4.40
C VAL A 159 11.74 13.55 -3.41
N ALA A 160 11.28 13.58 -2.14
CA ALA A 160 11.92 14.38 -1.09
C ALA A 160 13.32 13.83 -0.69
N VAL A 161 13.59 12.55 -0.93
CA VAL A 161 14.90 11.91 -0.62
C VAL A 161 15.89 12.08 -1.77
N SER A 162 15.43 12.05 -3.02
CA SER A 162 16.31 12.15 -4.19
C SER A 162 15.62 12.80 -5.38
N ASP A 163 16.31 13.74 -6.00
CA ASP A 163 15.88 14.38 -7.25
C ASP A 163 16.20 13.51 -8.49
N ASN A 164 16.90 12.38 -8.31
CA ASN A 164 17.24 11.49 -9.41
C ASN A 164 16.05 10.61 -9.79
N LEU A 165 15.37 10.99 -10.87
CA LEU A 165 14.17 10.30 -11.37
C LEU A 165 14.37 8.80 -11.59
N LEU A 166 15.52 8.40 -12.16
CA LEU A 166 15.82 6.99 -12.43
C LEU A 166 15.96 6.19 -11.14
N LEU A 167 16.56 6.79 -10.12
CA LEU A 167 16.72 6.17 -8.81
C LEU A 167 15.38 5.97 -8.12
N VAL A 168 14.52 6.99 -8.13
CA VAL A 168 13.17 6.94 -7.57
C VAL A 168 12.31 5.90 -8.31
N MET A 169 12.40 5.86 -9.66
CA MET A 169 11.71 4.84 -10.46
C MET A 169 12.20 3.42 -10.16
N ALA A 170 13.52 3.22 -10.02
CA ALA A 170 14.08 1.92 -9.64
C ALA A 170 13.60 1.48 -8.25
N GLY A 171 13.61 2.38 -7.28
CA GLY A 171 13.04 2.15 -5.94
C GLY A 171 11.58 1.75 -6.01
N GLY A 172 10.76 2.46 -6.79
CA GLY A 172 9.35 2.15 -7.00
C GLY A 172 9.11 0.76 -7.62
N VAL A 173 9.91 0.36 -8.61
CA VAL A 173 9.84 -0.99 -9.22
C VAL A 173 10.15 -2.07 -8.17
N ILE A 174 11.26 -1.91 -7.44
CA ILE A 174 11.66 -2.86 -6.39
C ILE A 174 10.60 -2.90 -5.28
N GLY A 175 10.04 -1.73 -4.91
CA GLY A 175 8.96 -1.62 -3.92
C GLY A 175 7.71 -2.40 -4.34
N VAL A 176 7.27 -2.32 -5.60
CA VAL A 176 6.12 -3.10 -6.09
C VAL A 176 6.40 -4.61 -6.08
N ILE A 177 7.62 -5.03 -6.39
CA ILE A 177 8.01 -6.44 -6.28
C ILE A 177 7.94 -6.90 -4.81
N ALA A 178 8.49 -6.12 -3.89
CA ALA A 178 8.41 -6.39 -2.45
C ALA A 178 6.95 -6.44 -1.98
N LEU A 179 6.12 -5.47 -2.39
CA LEU A 179 4.69 -5.40 -2.10
C LEU A 179 3.96 -6.65 -2.60
N ARG A 180 4.30 -7.16 -3.79
CA ARG A 180 3.71 -8.39 -4.34
C ARG A 180 4.02 -9.61 -3.47
N LEU A 181 5.26 -9.74 -3.04
CA LEU A 181 5.69 -10.86 -2.19
C LEU A 181 5.03 -10.79 -0.81
N THR A 182 5.03 -9.60 -0.22
CA THR A 182 4.44 -9.35 1.10
C THR A 182 2.93 -9.55 1.09
N SER A 183 2.22 -9.07 0.06
CA SER A 183 0.75 -9.27 -0.08
C SER A 183 0.39 -10.77 -0.18
N ALA A 184 1.20 -11.57 -0.88
CA ALA A 184 0.97 -13.02 -0.95
C ALA A 184 1.12 -13.70 0.43
N LEU A 185 2.05 -13.22 1.26
CA LEU A 185 2.22 -13.67 2.63
C LEU A 185 1.01 -13.27 3.51
N PHE A 186 0.56 -12.03 3.39
CA PHE A 186 -0.60 -11.54 4.14
C PHE A 186 -1.91 -12.25 3.78
N ILE A 187 -2.11 -12.69 2.53
CA ILE A 187 -3.28 -13.53 2.16
C ILE A 187 -3.34 -14.77 3.05
N ARG A 188 -2.21 -15.44 3.28
CA ARG A 188 -2.13 -16.62 4.17
C ARG A 188 -2.39 -16.24 5.63
N TRP A 189 -1.79 -15.16 6.14
CA TRP A 189 -1.96 -14.72 7.52
C TRP A 189 -3.38 -14.21 7.83
N LEU A 190 -4.05 -13.59 6.87
CA LEU A 190 -5.44 -13.18 6.99
C LEU A 190 -6.41 -14.38 7.17
N ALA A 191 -6.03 -15.59 6.74
CA ALA A 191 -6.80 -16.80 7.02
C ALA A 191 -6.64 -17.26 8.48
N VAL A 192 -5.47 -17.01 9.06
CA VAL A 192 -5.09 -17.47 10.42
C VAL A 192 -5.49 -16.47 11.51
N PHE A 193 -5.33 -15.16 11.25
CA PHE A 193 -5.52 -14.11 12.25
C PHE A 193 -6.77 -13.29 11.97
N ARG A 194 -7.77 -13.41 12.86
CA ARG A 194 -9.10 -12.79 12.68
C ARG A 194 -9.11 -11.26 12.74
N HIS A 195 -8.20 -10.64 13.52
CA HIS A 195 -8.15 -9.18 13.67
C HIS A 195 -7.27 -8.50 12.61
N LEU A 196 -6.47 -9.28 11.88
CA LEU A 196 -5.48 -8.73 10.95
C LEU A 196 -6.13 -7.94 9.80
N GLU A 197 -7.28 -8.38 9.32
CA GLU A 197 -8.02 -7.67 8.29
C GLU A 197 -8.56 -6.32 8.78
N ALA A 198 -9.09 -6.29 10.01
CA ALA A 198 -9.55 -5.04 10.61
C ALA A 198 -8.36 -4.08 10.87
N ALA A 199 -7.23 -4.61 11.34
CA ALA A 199 -6.00 -3.82 11.50
C ALA A 199 -5.52 -3.21 10.19
N GLY A 200 -5.59 -3.97 9.07
CA GLY A 200 -5.26 -3.47 7.75
C GLY A 200 -6.16 -2.31 7.30
N TYR A 201 -7.48 -2.46 7.42
CA TYR A 201 -8.38 -1.36 7.05
C TYR A 201 -8.27 -0.14 7.99
N LEU A 202 -7.94 -0.33 9.26
CA LEU A 202 -7.63 0.78 10.17
C LEU A 202 -6.36 1.51 9.74
N ALA A 203 -5.31 0.78 9.33
CA ALA A 203 -4.10 1.38 8.80
C ALA A 203 -4.37 2.17 7.51
N VAL A 204 -5.20 1.65 6.58
CA VAL A 204 -5.66 2.38 5.40
C VAL A 204 -6.36 3.69 5.78
N GLY A 205 -7.27 3.64 6.75
CA GLY A 205 -7.96 4.82 7.25
C GLY A 205 -7.00 5.85 7.85
N LEU A 206 -5.99 5.39 8.57
CA LEU A 206 -4.96 6.24 9.16
C LEU A 206 -4.14 6.99 8.09
N VAL A 207 -3.76 6.31 7.00
CA VAL A 207 -3.09 6.95 5.85
C VAL A 207 -4.03 7.96 5.19
N GLY A 208 -5.31 7.63 5.00
CA GLY A 208 -6.31 8.56 4.49
C GLY A 208 -6.44 9.82 5.35
N VAL A 209 -6.49 9.67 6.69
CA VAL A 209 -6.50 10.81 7.63
C VAL A 209 -5.22 11.63 7.52
N ARG A 210 -4.05 10.98 7.42
CA ARG A 210 -2.75 11.67 7.25
C ARG A 210 -2.74 12.52 5.99
N LEU A 211 -3.24 12.00 4.85
CA LEU A 211 -3.34 12.76 3.60
C LEU A 211 -4.26 13.98 3.73
N VAL A 212 -5.40 13.85 4.41
CA VAL A 212 -6.28 15.00 4.69
C VAL A 212 -5.56 16.03 5.57
N LEU A 213 -4.92 15.59 6.65
CA LEU A 213 -4.19 16.50 7.55
C LEU A 213 -3.07 17.22 6.83
N ARG A 214 -2.37 16.57 5.91
CA ARG A 214 -1.32 17.20 5.09
C ARG A 214 -1.84 18.35 4.24
N LEU A 215 -3.10 18.26 3.77
CA LEU A 215 -3.73 19.29 2.97
C LEU A 215 -4.33 20.42 3.81
N VAL A 216 -4.98 20.09 4.93
CA VAL A 216 -5.79 21.05 5.71
C VAL A 216 -4.99 21.66 6.86
N ALA A 217 -4.16 20.88 7.51
CA ALA A 217 -3.44 21.26 8.72
C ALA A 217 -2.03 20.64 8.75
N PRO A 218 -1.08 21.09 7.89
CA PRO A 218 0.26 20.49 7.79
C PRO A 218 1.02 20.45 9.12
N GLN A 219 0.74 21.39 10.03
CA GLN A 219 1.34 21.45 11.37
C GLN A 219 0.86 20.33 12.32
N LEU A 220 -0.25 19.68 12.02
CA LEU A 220 -0.80 18.57 12.82
C LEU A 220 -0.42 17.18 12.26
N VAL A 221 0.28 17.13 11.13
CA VAL A 221 0.72 15.86 10.53
C VAL A 221 1.68 15.16 11.48
N PRO A 222 1.36 13.92 11.92
CA PRO A 222 2.28 13.15 12.76
C PRO A 222 3.61 12.91 12.02
N PRO A 223 4.74 12.91 12.73
CA PRO A 223 6.01 12.51 12.13
C PRO A 223 5.92 11.08 11.63
N GLU A 224 6.70 10.74 10.61
CA GLU A 224 6.64 9.41 9.96
C GLU A 224 6.85 8.26 10.94
N TRP A 225 7.78 8.41 11.89
CA TRP A 225 8.00 7.41 12.95
C TRP A 225 6.78 7.21 13.85
N GLY A 226 5.98 8.26 14.09
CA GLY A 226 4.75 8.19 14.89
C GLY A 226 3.66 7.39 14.16
N LEU A 227 3.52 7.58 12.84
CA LEU A 227 2.63 6.79 12.00
C LEU A 227 3.06 5.32 11.99
N LEU A 228 4.36 5.06 11.79
CA LEU A 228 4.92 3.71 11.79
C LEU A 228 4.68 2.98 13.12
N LEU A 229 4.87 3.68 14.25
CA LEU A 229 4.58 3.13 15.57
C LEU A 229 3.10 2.75 15.70
N LEU A 230 2.20 3.61 15.26
CA LEU A 230 0.76 3.35 15.33
C LEU A 230 0.34 2.18 14.44
N VAL A 231 0.87 2.09 13.22
CA VAL A 231 0.66 0.95 12.31
C VAL A 231 1.23 -0.34 12.92
N ALA A 232 2.43 -0.29 13.51
CA ALA A 232 3.02 -1.43 14.19
C ALA A 232 2.15 -1.92 15.37
N LEU A 233 1.59 -1.02 16.15
CA LEU A 233 0.66 -1.36 17.25
C LEU A 233 -0.64 -1.98 16.72
N LEU A 234 -1.18 -1.45 15.61
CA LEU A 234 -2.34 -2.04 14.93
C LEU A 234 -2.04 -3.47 14.46
N PHE A 235 -0.86 -3.72 13.93
CA PHE A 235 -0.47 -5.07 13.50
C PHE A 235 -0.24 -6.01 14.68
N LEU A 236 0.39 -5.56 15.75
CA LEU A 236 0.51 -6.34 16.99
C LEU A 236 -0.88 -6.76 17.51
N TRP A 237 -1.83 -5.83 17.50
CA TRP A 237 -3.21 -6.15 17.81
C TRP A 237 -3.82 -7.11 16.76
N GLY A 238 -3.57 -6.90 15.48
CA GLY A 238 -4.04 -7.77 14.38
C GLY A 238 -3.60 -9.23 14.55
N PHE A 239 -2.36 -9.45 14.98
CA PHE A 239 -1.79 -10.78 15.25
C PHE A 239 -2.17 -11.37 16.62
N SER A 240 -2.86 -10.63 17.49
CA SER A 240 -3.14 -11.06 18.87
C SER A 240 -4.12 -12.24 18.96
N ALA A 241 -5.02 -12.41 17.99
CA ALA A 241 -6.05 -13.45 18.03
C ALA A 241 -6.04 -14.32 16.77
N ARG A 242 -5.88 -15.64 16.98
CA ARG A 242 -5.98 -16.64 15.92
C ARG A 242 -7.43 -17.04 15.67
N ASN A 243 -7.73 -17.43 14.45
CA ASN A 243 -9.02 -18.00 14.10
C ASN A 243 -9.08 -19.45 14.62
N PRO A 244 -10.06 -19.81 15.48
CA PRO A 244 -10.14 -21.16 16.04
C PRO A 244 -10.45 -22.25 14.99
N ALA A 245 -10.89 -21.87 13.79
CA ALA A 245 -11.19 -22.78 12.68
C ALA A 245 -10.01 -22.98 11.69
N ALA A 246 -8.85 -22.34 11.92
CA ALA A 246 -7.69 -22.51 11.06
C ALA A 246 -6.98 -23.83 11.39
N ASP A 247 -7.19 -24.85 10.55
CA ASP A 247 -6.50 -26.14 10.67
C ASP A 247 -5.00 -25.97 10.32
N PRO A 248 -4.07 -26.48 11.16
CA PRO A 248 -2.62 -26.40 10.88
C PRO A 248 -2.19 -27.06 9.57
N ALA A 249 -3.01 -27.91 8.97
CA ALA A 249 -2.72 -28.62 7.73
C ALA A 249 -2.79 -27.73 6.47
N GLU A 250 -3.56 -26.64 6.46
CA GLU A 250 -3.66 -25.72 5.31
C GLU A 250 -2.50 -24.71 5.21
N ILE A 251 -1.67 -24.60 6.25
CA ILE A 251 -0.58 -23.60 6.30
C ILE A 251 0.64 -24.07 5.49
N ASN A 252 0.77 -25.38 5.21
CA ASN A 252 1.94 -26.00 4.60
C ASN A 252 1.72 -26.52 3.16
N SER A 253 0.57 -26.29 2.56
CA SER A 253 0.28 -26.62 1.16
C SER A 253 0.26 -25.35 0.30
#